data_afdd2483ab42c88bf04f4a06e5addd6c
#
_entry.id   afdd2483ab42c88bf04f4a06e5addd6c
#
_cell.length_a   1.000
_cell.length_b   1.000
_cell.length_c   1.000
_cell.angle_alpha   90.00
_cell.angle_beta   90.00
_cell.angle_gamma   90.00
#
_symmetry.space_group_name_H-M   'P 1'
#
loop_
_entity.id
_entity.type
_entity.pdbx_description
1 polymer ?
#
loop_
_entity_poly.entity_id
_entity_poly.type
_entity_poly.pdbx_seq_one_letter_code
_entity_poly.pdbx_strand_id
1 'polypeptide(L)'
;MKKIDAIIIHCSATRAEQDLRAKDIDRMHKQRGFSQIGYNFIIDLDGMVEDGRSLSIDGAHCSTKGFSGISYNKHSIGICYEGGLDCRGRPADTRTPEQRAALRLLVHQLQAKF
;
A
#
# COMPACT_ATOMS: atom_id res chain seq x y z
N MET A 1 -20.59 0.65 -2.20
CA MET A 1 -19.15 0.86 -2.50
C MET A 1 -18.79 2.30 -2.24
N LYS A 2 -17.67 2.56 -1.61
CA LYS A 2 -17.22 3.94 -1.34
C LYS A 2 -16.80 4.63 -2.64
N LYS A 3 -16.95 5.94 -2.68
CA LYS A 3 -16.47 6.75 -3.80
C LYS A 3 -14.97 6.93 -3.67
N ILE A 4 -14.23 6.61 -4.73
CA ILE A 4 -12.77 6.70 -4.74
C ILE A 4 -12.36 7.81 -5.70
N ASP A 5 -11.56 8.76 -5.20
CA ASP A 5 -11.07 9.89 -5.98
C ASP A 5 -9.56 10.12 -5.79
N ALA A 6 -8.87 9.23 -5.09
CA ALA A 6 -7.42 9.36 -4.88
C ALA A 6 -6.75 7.98 -4.78
N ILE A 7 -5.49 7.92 -5.19
CA ILE A 7 -4.62 6.78 -5.00
C ILE A 7 -3.42 7.26 -4.18
N ILE A 8 -3.13 6.58 -3.07
CA ILE A 8 -2.00 6.93 -2.21
C ILE A 8 -1.01 5.78 -2.20
N ILE A 9 0.22 6.09 -2.51
CA ILE A 9 1.30 5.11 -2.61
C ILE A 9 2.15 5.19 -1.35
N HIS A 10 2.35 4.04 -0.71
CA HIS A 10 3.16 3.89 0.50
C HIS A 10 4.27 2.89 0.28
N CYS A 11 5.32 2.97 1.10
CA CYS A 11 6.23 1.84 1.30
C CYS A 11 5.90 1.16 2.63
N SER A 12 6.32 -0.10 2.77
CA SER A 12 6.11 -0.82 4.03
C SER A 12 7.05 -0.36 5.15
N ALA A 13 8.07 0.43 4.82
CA ALA A 13 9.13 0.86 5.73
C ALA A 13 9.85 -0.35 6.34
N THR A 14 10.19 -1.31 5.50
CA THR A 14 10.94 -2.52 5.85
C THR A 14 12.22 -2.58 5.03
N ARG A 15 13.20 -3.35 5.53
CA ARG A 15 14.46 -3.50 4.79
C ARG A 15 14.24 -4.31 3.52
N ALA A 16 14.84 -3.84 2.43
CA ALA A 16 14.61 -4.42 1.11
C ALA A 16 15.09 -5.86 0.96
N GLU A 17 16.06 -6.29 1.80
CA GLU A 17 16.52 -7.68 1.76
C GLU A 17 15.54 -8.66 2.40
N GLN A 18 14.52 -8.19 3.10
CA GLN A 18 13.47 -9.04 3.65
C GLN A 18 12.43 -9.31 2.57
N ASP A 19 12.17 -10.55 2.26
CA ASP A 19 11.15 -10.93 1.27
C ASP A 19 9.81 -11.09 1.97
N LEU A 20 9.20 -9.97 2.36
CA LEU A 20 7.91 -9.96 3.02
C LEU A 20 6.77 -10.05 1.99
N ARG A 21 5.64 -10.58 2.44
CA ARG A 21 4.44 -10.70 1.62
C ARG A 21 3.26 -10.05 2.32
N ALA A 22 2.12 -9.96 1.66
CA ALA A 22 0.92 -9.34 2.24
C ALA A 22 0.56 -9.96 3.59
N LYS A 23 0.71 -11.28 3.74
CA LYS A 23 0.43 -11.97 5.01
C LYS A 23 1.31 -11.47 6.16
N ASP A 24 2.54 -11.10 5.87
CA ASP A 24 3.47 -10.59 6.89
C ASP A 24 3.06 -9.19 7.32
N ILE A 25 2.69 -8.35 6.37
CA ILE A 25 2.20 -6.99 6.64
C ILE A 25 0.87 -7.04 7.39
N ASP A 26 -0.02 -7.93 7.01
CA ASP A 26 -1.28 -8.16 7.71
C ASP A 26 -1.04 -8.52 9.17
N ARG A 27 -0.09 -9.43 9.43
CA ARG A 27 0.28 -9.82 10.80
C ARG A 27 0.83 -8.62 11.57
N MET A 28 1.70 -7.81 10.96
CA MET A 28 2.27 -6.63 11.61
C MET A 28 1.18 -5.62 11.97
N HIS A 29 0.23 -5.39 11.09
CA HIS A 29 -0.89 -4.49 11.34
C HIS A 29 -1.80 -5.01 12.46
N LYS A 30 -2.07 -6.30 12.48
CA LYS A 30 -2.86 -6.92 13.57
C LYS A 30 -2.17 -6.77 14.92
N GLN A 31 -0.84 -6.88 14.96
CA GLN A 31 -0.08 -6.66 16.19
C GLN A 31 -0.17 -5.20 16.68
N ARG A 32 -0.43 -4.26 15.76
CA ARG A 32 -0.64 -2.86 16.09
C ARG A 32 -2.10 -2.51 16.43
N GLY A 33 -2.97 -3.51 16.48
CA GLY A 33 -4.37 -3.34 16.83
C GLY A 33 -5.33 -3.22 15.66
N PHE A 34 -4.86 -3.38 14.43
CA PHE A 34 -5.73 -3.36 13.24
C PHE A 34 -6.50 -4.68 13.14
N SER A 35 -7.71 -4.63 12.59
CA SER A 35 -8.49 -5.84 12.32
C SER A 35 -7.89 -6.67 11.19
N GLN A 36 -7.21 -6.01 10.25
CA GLN A 36 -6.54 -6.62 9.12
C GLN A 36 -5.59 -5.61 8.49
N ILE A 37 -4.88 -6.02 7.44
CA ILE A 37 -3.99 -5.14 6.68
C ILE A 37 -4.73 -3.85 6.27
N GLY A 38 -4.05 -2.73 6.36
CA GLY A 38 -4.65 -1.42 6.09
C GLY A 38 -4.64 -1.01 4.62
N TYR A 39 -3.76 -1.60 3.81
CA TYR A 39 -3.63 -1.29 2.38
C TYR A 39 -4.56 -2.14 1.54
N ASN A 40 -4.95 -1.62 0.38
CA ASN A 40 -5.80 -2.36 -0.55
C ASN A 40 -5.00 -3.27 -1.47
N PHE A 41 -3.78 -2.86 -1.84
CA PHE A 41 -2.88 -3.65 -2.68
C PHE A 41 -1.46 -3.59 -2.12
N ILE A 42 -0.74 -4.68 -2.27
CA ILE A 42 0.66 -4.79 -1.88
C ILE A 42 1.47 -5.23 -3.09
N ILE A 43 2.61 -4.57 -3.35
CA ILE A 43 3.51 -4.94 -4.43
C ILE A 43 4.78 -5.52 -3.83
N ASP A 44 4.98 -6.81 -4.05
CA ASP A 44 6.14 -7.54 -3.54
C ASP A 44 7.42 -7.18 -4.31
N LEU A 45 8.57 -7.54 -3.78
CA LEU A 45 9.86 -7.24 -4.41
C LEU A 45 9.97 -7.77 -5.84
N ASP A 46 9.32 -8.90 -6.12
CA ASP A 46 9.33 -9.53 -7.46
C ASP A 46 8.26 -8.93 -8.39
N GLY A 47 7.54 -7.92 -7.94
CA GLY A 47 6.49 -7.28 -8.73
C GLY A 47 5.12 -7.93 -8.63
N MET A 48 4.98 -9.00 -7.85
CA MET A 48 3.67 -9.59 -7.64
C MET A 48 2.75 -8.60 -6.93
N VAL A 49 1.54 -8.43 -7.45
CA VAL A 49 0.51 -7.60 -6.82
C VAL A 49 -0.41 -8.49 -6.01
N GLU A 50 -0.46 -8.28 -4.71
CA GLU A 50 -1.32 -9.03 -3.81
C GLU A 50 -2.49 -8.18 -3.36
N ASP A 51 -3.64 -8.80 -3.15
CA ASP A 51 -4.81 -8.12 -2.59
C ASP A 51 -4.67 -7.99 -1.08
N GLY A 52 -5.13 -6.85 -0.58
CA GLY A 52 -5.22 -6.58 0.85
C GLY A 52 -6.67 -6.34 1.25
N ARG A 53 -6.90 -5.18 1.90
CA ARG A 53 -8.23 -4.81 2.35
C ARG A 53 -9.15 -4.54 1.17
N SER A 54 -10.43 -4.95 1.28
CA SER A 54 -11.43 -4.75 0.24
C SER A 54 -11.60 -3.25 -0.07
N LEU A 55 -11.83 -2.93 -1.35
CA LEU A 55 -12.12 -1.56 -1.79
C LEU A 55 -13.49 -1.07 -1.33
N SER A 56 -14.35 -1.97 -0.85
CA SER A 56 -15.71 -1.60 -0.42
C SER A 56 -15.77 -1.04 0.99
N ILE A 57 -14.69 -1.14 1.76
CA ILE A 57 -14.61 -0.63 3.13
C ILE A 57 -13.50 0.40 3.24
N ASP A 58 -13.53 1.19 4.33
CA ASP A 58 -12.50 2.18 4.57
C ASP A 58 -11.14 1.51 4.76
N GLY A 59 -10.10 2.13 4.22
CA GLY A 59 -8.74 1.70 4.46
C GLY A 59 -8.26 2.04 5.88
N ALA A 60 -7.05 1.62 6.19
CA ALA A 60 -6.36 2.00 7.42
C ALA A 60 -4.90 2.28 7.08
N HIS A 61 -4.67 3.23 6.16
CA HIS A 61 -3.34 3.56 5.65
C HIS A 61 -3.05 5.06 5.62
N CYS A 62 -4.07 5.91 5.61
CA CYS A 62 -3.89 7.35 5.58
C CYS A 62 -5.10 8.04 6.20
N SER A 63 -4.98 8.42 7.48
CA SER A 63 -6.05 9.14 8.19
C SER A 63 -6.02 10.64 7.93
N THR A 64 -5.02 11.14 7.23
CA THR A 64 -4.90 12.56 6.89
C THR A 64 -6.15 13.03 6.15
N LYS A 65 -6.62 14.23 6.51
CA LYS A 65 -7.75 14.88 5.86
C LYS A 65 -7.20 15.93 4.91
N GLY A 66 -7.50 15.79 3.63
CA GLY A 66 -7.11 16.79 2.65
C GLY A 66 -8.06 18.00 2.67
N PHE A 67 -8.17 18.68 1.54
CA PHE A 67 -9.04 19.85 1.41
C PHE A 67 -10.52 19.54 1.67
N SER A 68 -10.92 18.28 1.46
CA SER A 68 -12.31 17.86 1.70
C SER A 68 -12.67 17.81 3.17
N GLY A 69 -11.68 17.77 4.08
CA GLY A 69 -11.91 17.56 5.50
C GLY A 69 -12.27 16.12 5.87
N ILE A 70 -12.20 15.19 4.91
CA ILE A 70 -12.54 13.78 5.10
C ILE A 70 -11.26 12.96 5.01
N SER A 71 -11.07 12.01 5.92
CA SER A 71 -9.92 11.11 5.93
C SER A 71 -9.76 10.37 4.59
N TYR A 72 -8.55 10.32 4.06
CA TYR A 72 -8.27 9.60 2.81
C TYR A 72 -8.61 8.11 2.91
N ASN A 73 -8.62 7.52 4.09
CA ASN A 73 -9.09 6.14 4.27
C ASN A 73 -10.49 5.91 3.70
N LYS A 74 -11.31 6.95 3.66
CA LYS A 74 -12.71 6.85 3.24
C LYS A 74 -12.91 6.98 1.73
N HIS A 75 -11.95 7.55 1.00
CA HIS A 75 -12.14 7.84 -0.43
C HIS A 75 -10.89 7.60 -1.28
N SER A 76 -9.94 6.81 -0.81
CA SER A 76 -8.73 6.50 -1.57
C SER A 76 -8.45 5.01 -1.64
N ILE A 77 -7.55 4.66 -2.57
CA ILE A 77 -6.95 3.35 -2.66
C ILE A 77 -5.53 3.46 -2.11
N GLY A 78 -5.18 2.61 -1.16
CA GLY A 78 -3.82 2.52 -0.63
C GLY A 78 -3.04 1.41 -1.30
N ILE A 79 -1.92 1.75 -1.93
CA ILE A 79 -0.99 0.80 -2.52
C ILE A 79 0.30 0.86 -1.71
N CYS A 80 0.76 -0.28 -1.23
CA CYS A 80 2.02 -0.39 -0.49
C CYS A 80 3.01 -1.23 -1.27
N TYR A 81 4.17 -0.66 -1.61
CA TYR A 81 5.26 -1.47 -2.13
C TYR A 81 6.19 -1.89 -0.97
N GLU A 82 6.67 -3.11 -1.04
CA GLU A 82 7.55 -3.66 -0.02
C GLU A 82 8.92 -3.02 -0.10
N GLY A 83 9.45 -2.59 1.05
CA GLY A 83 10.76 -1.98 1.14
C GLY A 83 10.71 -0.58 1.76
N GLY A 84 11.54 0.31 1.25
CA GLY A 84 11.65 1.69 1.71
C GLY A 84 12.80 1.94 2.66
N LEU A 85 13.46 0.90 3.16
CA LEU A 85 14.64 1.00 4.00
C LEU A 85 15.81 0.22 3.39
N ASP A 86 17.03 0.76 3.54
CA ASP A 86 18.25 0.05 3.15
C ASP A 86 18.62 -1.02 4.19
N CYS A 87 19.74 -1.72 3.98
CA CYS A 87 20.16 -2.79 4.87
C CYS A 87 20.51 -2.33 6.29
N ARG A 88 20.69 -1.03 6.48
CA ARG A 88 20.95 -0.41 7.79
C ARG A 88 19.69 0.17 8.41
N GLY A 89 18.53 -0.03 7.78
CA GLY A 89 17.27 0.50 8.29
C GLY A 89 17.04 1.97 8.03
N ARG A 90 17.78 2.59 7.09
CA ARG A 90 17.63 4.01 6.76
C ARG A 90 16.71 4.17 5.55
N PRO A 91 15.92 5.26 5.48
CA PRO A 91 15.07 5.51 4.33
C PRO A 91 15.86 5.54 3.02
N ALA A 92 15.36 4.83 2.00
CA ALA A 92 15.98 4.76 0.70
C ALA A 92 14.95 4.37 -0.36
N ASP A 93 15.24 4.69 -1.62
CA ASP A 93 14.44 4.21 -2.74
C ASP A 93 14.91 2.80 -3.11
N THR A 94 14.20 1.81 -2.59
CA THR A 94 14.53 0.40 -2.76
C THR A 94 13.68 -0.31 -3.81
N ARG A 95 12.85 0.45 -4.55
CA ARG A 95 11.95 -0.15 -5.54
C ARG A 95 12.73 -0.92 -6.60
N THR A 96 12.39 -2.18 -6.78
CA THR A 96 12.96 -2.99 -7.85
C THR A 96 12.36 -2.57 -9.20
N PRO A 97 13.02 -2.89 -10.34
CA PRO A 97 12.42 -2.65 -11.65
C PRO A 97 11.05 -3.31 -11.79
N GLU A 98 10.87 -4.51 -11.22
CA GLU A 98 9.62 -5.26 -11.23
C GLU A 98 8.54 -4.52 -10.43
N GLN A 99 8.90 -3.96 -9.28
CA GLN A 99 7.97 -3.15 -8.49
C GLN A 99 7.54 -1.89 -9.23
N ARG A 100 8.47 -1.21 -9.87
CA ARG A 100 8.17 0.01 -10.63
C ARG A 100 7.22 -0.28 -11.78
N ALA A 101 7.45 -1.36 -12.52
CA ALA A 101 6.60 -1.76 -13.63
C ALA A 101 5.20 -2.14 -13.13
N ALA A 102 5.12 -2.94 -12.08
CA ALA A 102 3.84 -3.37 -11.50
C ALA A 102 3.05 -2.17 -10.95
N LEU A 103 3.72 -1.25 -10.26
CA LEU A 103 3.09 -0.06 -9.70
C LEU A 103 2.50 0.82 -10.81
N ARG A 104 3.25 1.05 -11.87
CA ARG A 104 2.79 1.85 -13.00
C ARG A 104 1.55 1.24 -13.66
N LEU A 105 1.60 -0.07 -13.91
CA LEU A 105 0.47 -0.78 -14.51
C LEU A 105 -0.76 -0.74 -13.62
N LEU A 106 -0.60 -1.01 -12.32
CA LEU A 106 -1.70 -0.99 -11.37
C LEU A 106 -2.35 0.38 -11.29
N VAL A 107 -1.57 1.45 -11.20
CA VAL A 107 -2.09 2.82 -11.16
C VAL A 107 -2.89 3.12 -12.42
N HIS A 108 -2.38 2.76 -13.59
CA HIS A 108 -3.10 2.94 -14.85
C HIS A 108 -4.43 2.20 -14.87
N GLN A 109 -4.44 0.95 -14.43
CA GLN A 109 -5.66 0.14 -14.38
C GLN A 109 -6.70 0.74 -13.44
N LEU A 110 -6.26 1.20 -12.26
CA LEU A 110 -7.15 1.81 -11.28
C LEU A 110 -7.69 3.15 -11.76
N GLN A 111 -6.88 3.98 -12.41
CA GLN A 111 -7.33 5.24 -12.98
C GLN A 111 -8.38 5.04 -14.07
N ALA A 112 -8.26 4.00 -14.87
CA ALA A 112 -9.23 3.68 -15.91
C ALA A 112 -10.56 3.20 -15.31
N LYS A 113 -10.53 2.59 -14.12
CA LYS A 113 -11.70 2.03 -13.47
C LYS A 113 -12.42 3.05 -12.58
N PHE A 114 -11.69 3.95 -11.99
CA PHE A 114 -12.19 4.96 -11.06
C PHE A 114 -11.82 6.37 -11.54
#